data_127dd2aaa735dd8bcd8c3a442a843a98
#
_entry.id   127dd2aaa735dd8bcd8c3a442a843a98
#
_cell.length_a   1.000
_cell.length_b   1.000
_cell.length_c   1.000
_cell.angle_alpha   90.00
_cell.angle_beta   90.00
_cell.angle_gamma   90.00
#
_symmetry.space_group_name_H-M   'P 1'
#
loop_
_entity.id
_entity.type
_entity.pdbx_description
1 polymer ?
#
loop_
_entity_poly.entity_id
_entity_poly.type
_entity_poly.pdbx_seq_one_letter_code
_entity_poly.pdbx_strand_id
1 'polypeptide(L)'
;MSDYKVRAAHCDYRAEEDQIYEALKRATDPLTETWDRLAKAKRIGIKFNHDQLIKQWIRYEGQLQQLVSEKLARAFLRLMRERTDAELVSPDVSFYEMYDGTDPEETGTLIPIFREFGVEFIDGTLPPYKTYPVPGGGQMFSQYLLPQRAMEVDEFISVGKMKNHGFM
;
A
#
# COMPACT_ATOMS: atom_id res chain seq x y z
N MET A 1 -7.15 26.04 -7.15
CA MET A 1 -6.09 25.21 -6.55
C MET A 1 -6.77 24.29 -5.55
N SER A 2 -6.58 22.99 -5.66
CA SER A 2 -7.12 22.07 -4.64
C SER A 2 -6.33 22.29 -3.35
N ASP A 3 -7.01 22.55 -2.24
CA ASP A 3 -6.38 22.62 -0.90
C ASP A 3 -5.94 21.21 -0.50
N TYR A 4 -4.65 20.93 -0.70
CA TYR A 4 -4.05 19.69 -0.18
C TYR A 4 -3.96 19.78 1.34
N LYS A 5 -4.64 18.87 2.04
CA LYS A 5 -4.59 18.81 3.50
C LYS A 5 -3.58 17.76 3.92
N VAL A 6 -2.57 18.16 4.70
CA VAL A 6 -1.64 17.26 5.37
C VAL A 6 -2.08 17.10 6.81
N ARG A 7 -2.13 15.86 7.29
CA ARG A 7 -2.47 15.53 8.66
C ARG A 7 -1.35 14.70 9.28
N ALA A 8 -1.05 14.93 10.54
CA ALA A 8 -0.11 14.15 11.32
C ALA A 8 -0.74 13.79 12.67
N ALA A 9 -0.57 12.53 13.07
CA ALA A 9 -0.92 12.07 14.41
C ALA A 9 0.32 11.43 15.03
N HIS A 10 0.65 11.85 16.25
CA HIS A 10 1.71 11.19 17.01
C HIS A 10 1.26 9.78 17.41
N CYS A 11 2.15 8.80 17.20
CA CYS A 11 2.00 7.44 17.66
C CYS A 11 3.38 6.92 18.10
N ASP A 12 3.48 6.37 19.29
CA ASP A 12 4.73 5.77 19.77
C ASP A 12 5.12 4.60 18.87
N TYR A 13 6.41 4.45 18.58
CA TYR A 13 6.90 3.35 17.73
C TYR A 13 6.71 1.97 18.36
N ARG A 14 6.51 1.90 19.68
CA ARG A 14 6.18 0.68 20.45
C ARG A 14 4.68 0.44 20.57
N ALA A 15 3.86 1.31 19.97
CA ALA A 15 2.41 1.21 20.08
C ALA A 15 1.90 -0.16 19.62
N GLU A 16 0.89 -0.65 20.29
CA GLU A 16 0.14 -1.83 19.90
C GLU A 16 -0.91 -1.48 18.83
N GLU A 17 -1.45 -2.51 18.18
CA GLU A 17 -2.35 -2.36 17.03
C GLU A 17 -3.53 -1.41 17.30
N ASP A 18 -4.18 -1.52 18.45
CA ASP A 18 -5.31 -0.63 18.81
C ASP A 18 -4.88 0.84 18.97
N GLN A 19 -3.69 1.09 19.49
CA GLN A 19 -3.16 2.45 19.63
C GLN A 19 -2.85 3.05 18.26
N ILE A 20 -2.31 2.24 17.35
CA ILE A 20 -2.07 2.62 15.94
C ILE A 20 -3.39 2.89 15.24
N TYR A 21 -4.38 2.03 15.43
CA TYR A 21 -5.73 2.19 14.88
C TYR A 21 -6.36 3.52 15.31
N GLU A 22 -6.32 3.83 16.61
CA GLU A 22 -6.85 5.11 17.12
C GLU A 22 -6.05 6.33 16.59
N ALA A 23 -4.74 6.19 16.39
CA ALA A 23 -3.94 7.25 15.77
C ALA A 23 -4.31 7.45 14.30
N LEU A 24 -4.54 6.38 13.55
CA LEU A 24 -5.02 6.43 12.17
C LEU A 24 -6.39 7.10 12.08
N LYS A 25 -7.32 6.76 12.96
CA LYS A 25 -8.64 7.42 13.04
C LYS A 25 -8.49 8.93 13.27
N ARG A 26 -7.75 9.33 14.30
CA ARG A 26 -7.52 10.76 14.57
C ARG A 26 -6.93 11.51 13.37
N ALA A 27 -6.03 10.87 12.62
CA ALA A 27 -5.43 11.48 11.44
C ALA A 27 -6.40 11.56 10.24
N THR A 28 -7.25 10.54 10.06
CA THR A 28 -8.02 10.35 8.82
C THR A 28 -9.51 10.68 8.93
N ASP A 29 -10.13 10.58 10.12
CA ASP A 29 -11.55 10.91 10.29
C ASP A 29 -11.94 12.29 9.74
N PRO A 30 -11.11 13.34 9.87
CA PRO A 30 -11.43 14.63 9.28
C PRO A 30 -11.36 14.69 7.74
N LEU A 31 -10.93 13.62 7.06
CA LEU A 31 -10.86 13.54 5.61
C LEU A 31 -12.18 13.01 5.02
N THR A 32 -13.28 13.65 5.37
CA THR A 32 -14.65 13.19 5.04
C THR A 32 -14.87 12.97 3.56
N GLU A 33 -14.46 13.89 2.70
CA GLU A 33 -14.58 13.77 1.23
C GLU A 33 -13.80 12.55 0.68
N THR A 34 -12.65 12.23 1.29
CA THR A 34 -11.88 11.05 0.91
C THR A 34 -12.61 9.78 1.32
N TRP A 35 -13.13 9.74 2.56
CA TRP A 35 -13.91 8.59 3.03
C TRP A 35 -15.17 8.39 2.22
N ASP A 36 -15.86 9.47 1.83
CA ASP A 36 -17.05 9.40 0.96
C ASP A 36 -16.74 8.81 -0.44
N ARG A 37 -15.56 9.09 -0.99
CA ARG A 37 -15.13 8.47 -2.25
C ARG A 37 -14.79 6.99 -2.06
N LEU A 38 -14.02 6.66 -1.02
CA LEU A 38 -13.64 5.28 -0.71
C LEU A 38 -14.87 4.40 -0.43
N ALA A 39 -15.87 4.93 0.27
CA ALA A 39 -17.12 4.22 0.56
C ALA A 39 -17.96 3.93 -0.71
N LYS A 40 -17.80 4.72 -1.76
CA LYS A 40 -18.50 4.53 -3.05
C LYS A 40 -17.71 3.70 -4.04
N ALA A 41 -16.42 3.50 -3.82
CA ALA A 41 -15.56 2.71 -4.69
C ALA A 41 -15.98 1.24 -4.66
N LYS A 42 -15.89 0.57 -5.79
CA LYS A 42 -16.10 -0.88 -5.90
C LYS A 42 -14.81 -1.65 -5.70
N ARG A 43 -13.70 -1.06 -6.13
CA ARG A 43 -12.37 -1.68 -6.04
C ARG A 43 -11.32 -0.63 -5.67
N ILE A 44 -10.55 -0.89 -4.62
CA ILE A 44 -9.53 0.02 -4.08
C ILE A 44 -8.18 -0.67 -4.12
N GLY A 45 -7.22 -0.04 -4.80
CA GLY A 45 -5.82 -0.44 -4.78
C GLY A 45 -5.09 0.13 -3.56
N ILE A 46 -4.37 -0.71 -2.84
CA ILE A 46 -3.59 -0.29 -1.67
C ILE A 46 -2.14 -0.75 -1.87
N LYS A 47 -1.24 0.19 -2.16
CA LYS A 47 0.19 -0.11 -2.28
C LYS A 47 0.86 0.02 -0.93
N PHE A 48 1.38 -1.09 -0.43
CA PHE A 48 2.23 -1.13 0.76
C PHE A 48 3.71 -1.23 0.36
N ASN A 49 4.61 -0.79 1.25
CA ASN A 49 6.03 -1.09 1.14
C ASN A 49 6.31 -2.34 1.99
N HIS A 50 6.35 -3.53 1.37
CA HIS A 50 6.41 -4.80 2.08
C HIS A 50 7.30 -5.89 1.45
N ASP A 51 7.91 -5.64 0.29
CA ASP A 51 8.75 -6.62 -0.39
C ASP A 51 10.22 -6.50 0.03
N GLN A 52 10.76 -7.53 0.69
CA GLN A 52 12.17 -7.64 1.07
C GLN A 52 12.54 -9.05 1.56
N LEU A 53 13.68 -9.57 1.15
CA LEU A 53 14.22 -10.84 1.65
C LEU A 53 14.35 -10.82 3.17
N ILE A 54 13.90 -11.89 3.84
CA ILE A 54 13.91 -12.02 5.31
C ILE A 54 15.32 -11.79 5.88
N LYS A 55 16.36 -12.32 5.23
CA LYS A 55 17.75 -12.15 5.65
C LYS A 55 18.27 -10.72 5.62
N GLN A 56 17.54 -9.81 4.96
CA GLN A 56 17.90 -8.40 4.83
C GLN A 56 17.02 -7.51 5.73
N TRP A 57 16.15 -8.08 6.54
CA TRP A 57 15.30 -7.30 7.44
C TRP A 57 16.14 -6.63 8.52
N ILE A 58 15.99 -5.31 8.63
CA ILE A 58 16.58 -4.53 9.71
C ILE A 58 15.50 -4.30 10.76
N ARG A 59 15.76 -4.77 11.97
CA ARG A 59 14.88 -4.56 13.12
C ARG A 59 15.60 -3.73 14.19
N TYR A 60 14.87 -2.79 14.78
CA TYR A 60 15.27 -2.06 15.97
C TYR A 60 14.20 -2.25 17.02
N GLU A 61 14.56 -2.76 18.19
CA GLU A 61 13.62 -3.13 19.26
C GLU A 61 12.41 -3.94 18.76
N GLY A 62 12.67 -4.94 17.91
CA GLY A 62 11.64 -5.80 17.32
C GLY A 62 10.86 -5.20 16.14
N GLN A 63 10.96 -3.89 15.89
CA GLN A 63 10.22 -3.21 14.82
C GLN A 63 11.00 -3.21 13.51
N LEU A 64 10.30 -3.54 12.40
CA LEU A 64 10.85 -3.43 11.04
C LEU A 64 11.13 -1.96 10.71
N GLN A 65 12.36 -1.67 10.26
CA GLN A 65 12.78 -0.30 9.95
C GLN A 65 12.54 0.06 8.48
N GLN A 66 12.62 -0.89 7.58
CA GLN A 66 12.58 -0.66 6.14
C GLN A 66 11.18 -0.75 5.54
N LEU A 67 10.30 -1.53 6.16
CA LEU A 67 8.99 -1.91 5.65
C LEU A 67 7.87 -1.40 6.53
N VAL A 68 6.68 -1.36 5.98
CA VAL A 68 5.45 -1.14 6.76
C VAL A 68 5.33 -2.25 7.78
N SER A 69 5.08 -1.91 9.04
CA SER A 69 4.93 -2.91 10.10
C SER A 69 3.61 -3.66 9.99
N GLU A 70 3.62 -4.91 10.41
CA GLU A 70 2.42 -5.76 10.45
C GLU A 70 1.29 -5.13 11.27
N LYS A 71 1.62 -4.55 12.44
CA LYS A 71 0.64 -3.85 13.29
C LYS A 71 -0.03 -2.68 12.56
N LEU A 72 0.75 -1.88 11.81
CA LEU A 72 0.17 -0.79 11.02
C LEU A 72 -0.71 -1.32 9.89
N ALA A 73 -0.26 -2.36 9.18
CA ALA A 73 -1.05 -2.95 8.10
C ALA A 73 -2.40 -3.49 8.62
N ARG A 74 -2.41 -4.21 9.75
CA ARG A 74 -3.63 -4.72 10.40
C ARG A 74 -4.56 -3.59 10.83
N ALA A 75 -4.03 -2.59 11.55
CA ALA A 75 -4.81 -1.44 11.99
C ALA A 75 -5.43 -0.68 10.81
N PHE A 76 -4.66 -0.49 9.74
CA PHE A 76 -5.14 0.18 8.53
C PHE A 76 -6.20 -0.65 7.79
N LEU A 77 -5.98 -1.94 7.57
CA LEU A 77 -6.94 -2.81 6.88
C LEU A 77 -8.23 -2.99 7.68
N ARG A 78 -8.14 -3.06 9.01
CA ARG A 78 -9.31 -3.02 9.91
C ARG A 78 -10.12 -1.75 9.66
N LEU A 79 -9.46 -0.58 9.67
CA LEU A 79 -10.13 0.70 9.42
C LEU A 79 -10.79 0.74 8.02
N MET A 80 -10.13 0.18 7.00
CA MET A 80 -10.70 0.08 5.66
C MET A 80 -11.97 -0.79 5.67
N ARG A 81 -11.92 -1.98 6.28
CA ARG A 81 -13.08 -2.88 6.34
C ARG A 81 -14.27 -2.34 7.14
N GLU A 82 -14.02 -1.46 8.10
CA GLU A 82 -15.08 -0.75 8.83
C GLU A 82 -15.73 0.37 8.01
N ARG A 83 -15.06 0.88 6.97
CA ARG A 83 -15.47 2.07 6.22
C ARG A 83 -15.93 1.80 4.79
N THR A 84 -15.62 0.64 4.23
CA THR A 84 -15.97 0.31 2.85
C THR A 84 -16.17 -1.19 2.66
N ASP A 85 -17.15 -1.55 1.82
CA ASP A 85 -17.39 -2.90 1.32
C ASP A 85 -16.64 -3.19 0.00
N ALA A 86 -15.77 -2.27 -0.44
CA ALA A 86 -15.02 -2.40 -1.68
C ALA A 86 -14.14 -3.66 -1.70
N GLU A 87 -13.96 -4.22 -2.88
CA GLU A 87 -12.87 -5.17 -3.11
C GLU A 87 -11.54 -4.46 -2.86
N LEU A 88 -10.71 -5.01 -1.97
CA LEU A 88 -9.38 -4.48 -1.69
C LEU A 88 -8.33 -5.31 -2.40
N VAL A 89 -7.44 -4.64 -3.12
CA VAL A 89 -6.32 -5.26 -3.82
C VAL A 89 -5.01 -4.58 -3.45
N SER A 90 -3.94 -5.34 -3.36
CA SER A 90 -2.60 -4.78 -3.10
C SER A 90 -1.66 -5.10 -4.25
N PRO A 91 -1.52 -4.16 -5.21
CA PRO A 91 -0.55 -4.35 -6.29
C PRO A 91 0.86 -4.02 -5.81
N ASP A 92 1.80 -4.87 -6.14
CA ASP A 92 3.23 -4.63 -5.98
C ASP A 92 4.04 -5.24 -7.12
N VAL A 93 5.27 -4.77 -7.30
CA VAL A 93 6.26 -5.41 -8.16
C VAL A 93 7.14 -6.26 -7.28
N SER A 94 7.15 -7.57 -7.49
CA SER A 94 8.04 -8.48 -6.78
C SER A 94 9.44 -8.38 -7.37
N PHE A 95 10.29 -7.56 -6.75
CA PHE A 95 11.65 -7.31 -7.23
C PHE A 95 12.47 -8.60 -7.29
N TYR A 96 12.36 -9.43 -6.27
CA TYR A 96 13.16 -10.65 -6.17
C TYR A 96 12.70 -11.75 -7.11
N GLU A 97 11.40 -11.87 -7.37
CA GLU A 97 10.91 -12.78 -8.40
C GLU A 97 11.46 -12.37 -9.77
N MET A 98 11.40 -11.08 -10.10
CA MET A 98 11.91 -10.54 -11.35
C MET A 98 13.43 -10.71 -11.49
N TYR A 99 14.19 -10.68 -10.37
CA TYR A 99 15.64 -10.73 -10.35
C TYR A 99 16.19 -12.15 -10.33
N ASP A 100 15.66 -13.04 -9.50
CA ASP A 100 16.20 -14.39 -9.25
C ASP A 100 15.13 -15.49 -9.18
N GLY A 101 13.85 -15.16 -9.41
CA GLY A 101 12.74 -16.12 -9.37
C GLY A 101 12.26 -16.48 -7.98
N THR A 102 12.62 -15.69 -6.95
CA THR A 102 12.13 -15.92 -5.58
C THR A 102 10.62 -15.69 -5.52
N ASP A 103 9.87 -16.64 -4.97
CA ASP A 103 8.42 -16.55 -4.81
C ASP A 103 8.05 -15.30 -3.98
N PRO A 104 7.12 -14.43 -4.45
CA PRO A 104 6.62 -13.29 -3.69
C PRO A 104 6.13 -13.63 -2.29
N GLU A 105 5.68 -14.88 -2.06
CA GLU A 105 5.29 -15.37 -0.74
C GLU A 105 6.45 -15.39 0.27
N GLU A 106 7.69 -15.50 -0.21
CA GLU A 106 8.89 -15.51 0.65
C GLU A 106 9.37 -14.10 1.00
N THR A 107 9.01 -13.10 0.21
CA THR A 107 9.48 -11.72 0.38
C THR A 107 8.39 -10.76 0.81
N GLY A 108 7.15 -11.04 0.44
CA GLY A 108 5.98 -10.21 0.72
C GLY A 108 5.52 -10.31 2.18
N THR A 109 6.14 -9.56 3.07
CA THR A 109 5.93 -9.62 4.53
C THR A 109 4.48 -9.48 4.97
N LEU A 110 3.62 -8.86 4.14
CA LEU A 110 2.22 -8.59 4.46
C LEU A 110 1.22 -9.53 3.77
N ILE A 111 1.67 -10.42 2.88
CA ILE A 111 0.78 -11.34 2.16
C ILE A 111 -0.09 -12.19 3.10
N PRO A 112 0.42 -12.74 4.22
CA PRO A 112 -0.43 -13.45 5.19
C PRO A 112 -1.54 -12.56 5.77
N ILE A 113 -1.24 -11.29 6.03
CA ILE A 113 -2.22 -10.32 6.54
C ILE A 113 -3.25 -9.97 5.46
N PHE A 114 -2.82 -9.84 4.21
CA PHE A 114 -3.75 -9.62 3.09
C PHE A 114 -4.80 -10.73 3.01
N ARG A 115 -4.40 -11.99 3.16
CA ARG A 115 -5.32 -13.14 3.17
C ARG A 115 -6.32 -13.04 4.34
N GLU A 116 -5.85 -12.68 5.53
CA GLU A 116 -6.70 -12.54 6.72
C GLU A 116 -7.80 -11.49 6.51
N PHE A 117 -7.46 -10.38 5.84
CA PHE A 117 -8.40 -9.28 5.57
C PHE A 117 -9.10 -9.38 4.21
N GLY A 118 -8.95 -10.47 3.47
CA GLY A 118 -9.54 -10.64 2.14
C GLY A 118 -9.05 -9.63 1.13
N VAL A 119 -7.77 -9.25 1.19
CA VAL A 119 -7.10 -8.39 0.21
C VAL A 119 -6.40 -9.27 -0.82
N GLU A 120 -6.68 -9.06 -2.10
CA GLU A 120 -6.00 -9.77 -3.18
C GLU A 120 -4.59 -9.16 -3.40
N PHE A 121 -3.55 -9.98 -3.33
CA PHE A 121 -2.23 -9.57 -3.80
C PHE A 121 -2.18 -9.66 -5.33
N ILE A 122 -1.74 -8.57 -5.99
CA ILE A 122 -1.56 -8.52 -7.44
C ILE A 122 -0.07 -8.35 -7.71
N ASP A 123 0.55 -9.41 -8.25
CA ASP A 123 1.93 -9.32 -8.71
C ASP A 123 2.00 -8.54 -10.03
N GLY A 124 2.58 -7.36 -9.96
CA GLY A 124 2.77 -6.47 -11.10
C GLY A 124 3.88 -6.92 -12.06
N THR A 125 4.64 -7.99 -11.74
CA THR A 125 5.61 -8.60 -12.65
C THR A 125 4.95 -9.53 -13.66
N LEU A 126 3.70 -9.91 -13.44
CA LEU A 126 2.96 -10.85 -14.27
C LEU A 126 1.99 -10.16 -15.24
N PRO A 127 1.80 -10.68 -16.46
CA PRO A 127 0.79 -10.18 -17.39
C PRO A 127 -0.65 -10.40 -16.84
N PRO A 128 -1.65 -9.70 -17.40
CA PRO A 128 -1.59 -8.85 -18.59
C PRO A 128 -1.09 -7.44 -18.33
N TYR A 129 -0.34 -6.92 -19.32
CA TYR A 129 0.06 -5.52 -19.34
C TYR A 129 -0.76 -4.73 -20.37
N LYS A 130 -0.97 -3.44 -20.10
CA LYS A 130 -1.64 -2.53 -21.01
C LYS A 130 -0.92 -1.20 -21.06
N THR A 131 -0.90 -0.58 -22.24
CA THR A 131 -0.35 0.76 -22.44
C THR A 131 -1.36 1.81 -22.02
N TYR A 132 -0.92 2.74 -21.18
CA TYR A 132 -1.72 3.87 -20.70
C TYR A 132 -1.08 5.18 -21.17
N PRO A 133 -1.80 6.04 -21.89
CA PRO A 133 -1.29 7.35 -22.27
C PRO A 133 -1.17 8.26 -21.05
N VAL A 134 -0.14 9.11 -21.03
CA VAL A 134 -0.01 10.14 -20.00
C VAL A 134 -0.98 11.28 -20.32
N PRO A 135 -1.92 11.64 -19.43
CA PRO A 135 -2.86 12.73 -19.67
C PRO A 135 -2.15 14.06 -19.96
N GLY A 136 -2.53 14.71 -21.05
CA GLY A 136 -1.89 15.95 -21.50
C GLY A 136 -0.52 15.79 -22.14
N GLY A 137 -0.06 14.55 -22.34
CA GLY A 137 1.30 14.25 -22.83
C GLY A 137 2.35 14.47 -21.74
N GLY A 138 3.21 13.50 -21.52
CA GLY A 138 4.30 13.64 -20.55
C GLY A 138 5.53 14.34 -21.14
N GLN A 139 6.35 14.97 -20.30
CA GLN A 139 7.60 15.60 -20.72
C GLN A 139 8.66 14.60 -21.15
N MET A 140 8.72 13.43 -20.53
CA MET A 140 9.70 12.38 -20.82
C MET A 140 9.07 11.18 -21.55
N PHE A 141 7.87 10.78 -21.15
CA PHE A 141 7.17 9.61 -21.69
C PHE A 141 5.74 9.98 -22.06
N SER A 142 5.30 9.62 -23.25
CA SER A 142 3.90 9.84 -23.70
C SER A 142 2.96 8.76 -23.20
N GLN A 143 3.48 7.62 -22.75
CA GLN A 143 2.71 6.47 -22.28
C GLN A 143 3.54 5.57 -21.36
N TYR A 144 2.86 4.77 -20.56
CA TYR A 144 3.45 3.72 -19.72
C TYR A 144 2.82 2.36 -20.02
N LEU A 145 3.64 1.32 -20.01
CA LEU A 145 3.20 -0.07 -19.98
C LEU A 145 3.04 -0.47 -18.51
N LEU A 146 1.81 -0.72 -18.07
CA LEU A 146 1.51 -1.01 -16.67
C LEU A 146 0.71 -2.31 -16.54
N PRO A 147 0.80 -3.00 -15.38
CA PRO A 147 -0.01 -4.16 -15.08
C PRO A 147 -1.49 -3.79 -15.12
N GLN A 148 -2.25 -4.40 -16.03
CA GLN A 148 -3.65 -4.03 -16.25
C GLN A 148 -4.48 -4.17 -14.97
N ARG A 149 -4.33 -5.29 -14.25
CA ARG A 149 -5.11 -5.57 -13.03
C ARG A 149 -4.87 -4.56 -11.90
N ALA A 150 -3.64 -3.99 -11.82
CA ALA A 150 -3.30 -2.97 -10.84
C ALA A 150 -3.93 -1.61 -11.16
N MET A 151 -4.25 -1.37 -12.45
CA MET A 151 -4.85 -0.13 -12.92
C MET A 151 -6.39 -0.17 -12.95
N GLU A 152 -6.99 -1.34 -12.80
CA GLU A 152 -8.44 -1.53 -12.77
C GLU A 152 -8.99 -1.32 -11.35
N VAL A 153 -8.77 -0.12 -10.81
CA VAL A 153 -9.25 0.31 -9.49
C VAL A 153 -9.94 1.67 -9.59
N ASP A 154 -10.92 1.92 -8.75
CA ASP A 154 -11.64 3.19 -8.69
C ASP A 154 -10.86 4.24 -7.88
N GLU A 155 -10.20 3.81 -6.81
CA GLU A 155 -9.39 4.65 -5.92
C GLU A 155 -8.07 3.94 -5.58
N PHE A 156 -7.03 4.73 -5.29
CA PHE A 156 -5.72 4.20 -4.96
C PHE A 156 -5.15 4.84 -3.71
N ILE A 157 -4.64 4.02 -2.78
CA ILE A 157 -4.04 4.46 -1.53
C ILE A 157 -2.59 3.97 -1.48
N SER A 158 -1.66 4.86 -1.15
CA SER A 158 -0.28 4.50 -0.89
C SER A 158 0.02 4.52 0.61
N VAL A 159 0.45 3.39 1.15
CA VAL A 159 0.87 3.22 2.55
C VAL A 159 2.38 2.98 2.55
N GLY A 160 3.13 4.06 2.63
CA GLY A 160 4.58 4.03 2.57
C GLY A 160 5.24 4.06 3.94
N LYS A 161 6.46 3.53 4.02
CA LYS A 161 7.35 3.74 5.16
C LYS A 161 8.19 4.98 4.89
N MET A 162 8.14 5.98 5.79
CA MET A 162 9.03 7.14 5.69
C MET A 162 10.47 6.72 6.00
N LYS A 163 11.31 6.72 4.99
CA LYS A 163 12.72 6.30 5.07
C LYS A 163 13.52 6.87 3.92
N ASN A 164 14.83 6.91 4.06
CA ASN A 164 15.75 7.12 2.93
C ASN A 164 15.78 5.87 2.05
N HIS A 165 16.03 6.06 0.77
CA HIS A 165 16.22 4.98 -0.19
C HIS A 165 17.58 5.13 -0.90
N GLY A 166 18.30 4.02 -1.06
CA GLY A 166 19.67 4.06 -1.61
C GLY A 166 19.76 4.46 -3.08
N PHE A 167 18.63 4.52 -3.79
CA PHE A 167 18.56 4.92 -5.20
C PHE A 167 17.99 6.34 -5.43
N MET A 168 17.75 7.09 -4.36
CA MET A 168 17.23 8.47 -4.43
C MET A 168 18.08 9.41 -3.62
#